data_76e6e32a33171bd3aa13f352d767a247
#
_entry.id   76e6e32a33171bd3aa13f352d767a247
#
_cell.length_a   1.000
_cell.length_b   1.000
_cell.length_c   1.000
_cell.angle_alpha   90.00
_cell.angle_beta   90.00
_cell.angle_gamma   90.00
#
_symmetry.space_group_name_H-M   'P 1'
#
loop_
_entity.id
_entity.type
_entity.pdbx_description
1 polymer ?
#
loop_
_entity_poly.entity_id
_entity_poly.type
_entity_poly.pdbx_seq_one_letter_code
_entity_poly.pdbx_strand_id
1 'polypeptide(L)'
;MRDFRFWLRAIGGLWGACLLSGCLGVNPTMDMLTTFLPGKEPALMVAKGYEYLLIEIDGRKTAMALGARQEVIGAGDVMVHEHWYSGQREMIHMVNGRIYTALGLTVEWRRQQSSPPIWASLAASQVPVTWQREIDVMPGYRFGQTDRIETQVGSAPFGAPAQAGGTQWFVDHVRSPQPLGGDWVYKQHFAVHQGRVVYSEQCLSPNVCFKFKHLGLVQ
;
A
#
# COMPACT_ATOMS: atom_id res chain seq x y z
N MET A 1 16.16 71.75 -44.82
CA MET A 1 14.90 72.24 -44.27
C MET A 1 14.54 71.32 -43.12
N ARG A 2 14.95 71.84 -42.02
CA ARG A 2 14.16 72.18 -40.80
C ARG A 2 13.60 70.95 -40.09
N ASP A 3 14.28 70.52 -39.04
CA ASP A 3 14.14 70.92 -37.66
C ASP A 3 12.71 70.73 -37.08
N PHE A 4 12.60 69.94 -36.12
CA PHE A 4 11.88 70.19 -34.85
C PHE A 4 11.98 68.91 -33.97
N ARG A 5 12.95 68.80 -33.07
CA ARG A 5 12.91 69.24 -31.66
C ARG A 5 11.67 68.69 -30.91
N PHE A 6 11.93 67.76 -30.04
CA PHE A 6 12.20 67.92 -28.60
C PHE A 6 10.96 67.87 -27.70
N TRP A 7 11.20 67.28 -26.64
CA TRP A 7 10.51 67.36 -25.32
C TRP A 7 9.40 66.37 -25.07
N LEU A 8 9.56 65.71 -24.12
CA LEU A 8 9.41 65.51 -22.63
C LEU A 8 8.39 64.36 -22.37
N ARG A 9 8.46 63.58 -21.42
CA ARG A 9 8.89 63.65 -20.02
C ARG A 9 8.94 62.27 -19.44
N ALA A 10 9.96 62.05 -18.68
CA ALA A 10 9.95 61.13 -17.57
C ALA A 10 8.86 61.55 -16.57
N ILE A 11 7.83 60.77 -16.43
CA ILE A 11 6.96 60.75 -15.23
C ILE A 11 6.41 59.37 -15.09
N GLY A 12 6.72 58.84 -14.00
CA GLY A 12 5.84 58.01 -13.21
C GLY A 12 5.87 56.53 -13.65
N GLY A 13 6.42 55.88 -12.92
CA GLY A 13 6.32 55.70 -11.54
C GLY A 13 6.34 54.25 -11.23
N LEU A 14 7.05 53.95 -10.45
CA LEU A 14 6.85 53.32 -9.14
C LEU A 14 5.38 52.89 -8.88
N TRP A 15 4.89 51.87 -9.59
CA TRP A 15 3.67 51.15 -9.16
C TRP A 15 3.73 49.74 -9.71
N GLY A 16 4.19 48.81 -8.91
CA GLY A 16 4.20 47.41 -9.33
C GLY A 16 4.96 46.48 -8.39
N ALA A 17 5.42 46.97 -7.26
CA ALA A 17 6.00 46.15 -6.22
C ALA A 17 4.96 45.94 -5.11
N CYS A 18 3.86 45.25 -5.43
CA CYS A 18 2.90 44.82 -4.40
C CYS A 18 2.31 43.49 -4.74
N LEU A 19 2.39 42.66 -3.74
CA LEU A 19 1.57 41.46 -3.57
C LEU A 19 2.08 40.18 -4.26
N LEU A 20 3.33 39.84 -3.97
CA LEU A 20 3.70 38.44 -3.84
C LEU A 20 3.91 38.11 -2.36
N SER A 21 2.96 38.53 -1.51
CA SER A 21 2.73 37.89 -0.23
C SER A 21 1.91 36.62 -0.48
N GLY A 22 2.50 35.70 -1.23
CA GLY A 22 2.06 34.32 -1.26
C GLY A 22 2.18 33.80 0.16
N CYS A 23 1.09 33.32 0.73
CA CYS A 23 1.04 32.62 1.98
C CYS A 23 2.27 31.71 2.11
N LEU A 24 3.08 31.91 3.14
CA LEU A 24 4.01 30.92 3.68
C LEU A 24 3.20 29.78 4.30
N GLY A 25 2.38 29.14 3.47
CA GLY A 25 1.88 27.80 3.73
C GLY A 25 3.05 26.85 3.44
N VAL A 26 3.34 25.99 4.36
CA VAL A 26 4.27 24.89 4.23
C VAL A 26 4.09 24.29 2.84
N ASN A 27 5.05 24.54 1.94
CA ASN A 27 5.01 24.04 0.58
C ASN A 27 5.35 22.56 0.60
N PRO A 28 4.37 21.65 0.39
CA PRO A 28 4.65 20.22 0.35
C PRO A 28 5.62 19.83 -0.79
N THR A 29 5.89 20.74 -1.71
CA THR A 29 6.85 20.55 -2.82
C THR A 29 8.31 20.66 -2.40
N MET A 30 8.64 21.36 -1.31
CA MET A 30 10.03 21.43 -0.82
C MET A 30 10.42 20.15 -0.08
N ASP A 31 9.50 19.49 0.59
CA ASP A 31 9.76 18.20 1.24
C ASP A 31 9.95 17.06 0.22
N MET A 32 9.34 17.15 -0.96
CA MET A 32 9.60 16.20 -2.05
C MET A 32 11.03 16.26 -2.58
N LEU A 33 11.65 17.44 -2.64
CA LEU A 33 13.01 17.59 -3.16
C LEU A 33 14.07 16.99 -2.23
N THR A 34 13.83 16.93 -0.93
CA THR A 34 14.76 16.29 0.02
C THR A 34 14.69 14.76 -0.01
N THR A 35 13.64 14.20 -0.59
CA THR A 35 13.46 12.74 -0.74
C THR A 35 14.36 12.15 -1.84
N PHE A 36 14.91 12.99 -2.74
CA PHE A 36 15.73 12.54 -3.88
C PHE A 36 17.24 12.69 -3.67
N LEU A 37 17.69 13.10 -2.48
CA LEU A 37 19.12 13.15 -2.20
C LEU A 37 19.66 11.73 -1.95
N PRO A 38 20.62 11.24 -2.71
CA PRO A 38 21.20 9.93 -2.49
C PRO A 38 21.91 9.89 -1.12
N GLY A 39 21.49 8.98 -0.25
CA GLY A 39 22.17 8.68 1.01
C GLY A 39 21.40 8.94 2.31
N LYS A 40 20.17 9.45 2.29
CA LYS A 40 19.28 9.44 3.45
C LYS A 40 18.06 8.58 3.15
N GLU A 41 17.80 7.56 3.96
CA GLU A 41 16.46 6.96 3.98
C GLU A 41 15.46 8.09 4.19
N PRO A 42 14.43 8.23 3.33
CA PRO A 42 13.42 9.26 3.54
C PRO A 42 12.81 9.05 4.92
N ALA A 43 12.89 10.07 5.75
CA ALA A 43 12.21 10.04 7.03
C ALA A 43 10.72 9.78 6.73
N LEU A 44 10.20 8.67 7.24
CA LEU A 44 8.78 8.35 7.11
C LEU A 44 7.99 9.48 7.79
N MET A 45 7.41 10.36 7.00
CA MET A 45 6.55 11.42 7.50
C MET A 45 5.20 10.80 7.87
N VAL A 46 5.02 10.51 9.13
CA VAL A 46 3.75 10.04 9.70
C VAL A 46 3.14 11.16 10.55
N ALA A 47 1.93 11.56 10.26
CA ALA A 47 1.20 12.52 11.06
C ALA A 47 0.61 11.84 12.29
N LYS A 48 0.51 12.58 13.41
CA LYS A 48 -0.14 12.08 14.62
C LYS A 48 -1.63 11.89 14.42
N GLY A 49 -2.21 10.96 15.13
CA GLY A 49 -3.66 10.69 15.11
C GLY A 49 -4.14 9.78 13.99
N TYR A 50 -3.23 9.20 13.21
CA TYR A 50 -3.56 8.25 12.15
C TYR A 50 -2.92 6.89 12.40
N GLU A 51 -3.57 5.83 11.91
CA GLU A 51 -2.96 4.51 11.81
C GLU A 51 -2.21 4.40 10.47
N TYR A 52 -1.06 3.76 10.50
CA TYR A 52 -0.22 3.59 9.31
C TYR A 52 0.12 2.13 9.04
N LEU A 53 0.19 1.81 7.76
CA LEU A 53 0.75 0.60 7.23
C LEU A 53 2.10 0.93 6.59
N LEU A 54 3.18 0.44 7.17
CA LEU A 54 4.51 0.52 6.56
C LEU A 54 4.59 -0.54 5.47
N ILE A 55 5.01 -0.12 4.29
CA ILE A 55 5.17 -0.98 3.12
C ILE A 55 6.63 -0.94 2.69
N GLU A 56 7.21 -2.12 2.48
CA GLU A 56 8.51 -2.27 1.87
C GLU A 56 8.38 -3.05 0.56
N ILE A 57 8.91 -2.49 -0.53
CA ILE A 57 9.02 -3.09 -1.86
C ILE A 57 10.42 -2.82 -2.40
N ASP A 58 11.13 -3.84 -2.83
CA ASP A 58 12.50 -3.74 -3.37
C ASP A 58 13.45 -2.91 -2.47
N GLY A 59 13.32 -3.09 -1.15
CA GLY A 59 14.11 -2.37 -0.15
C GLY A 59 13.69 -0.92 0.09
N ARG A 60 12.73 -0.38 -0.65
CA ARG A 60 12.18 0.97 -0.42
C ARG A 60 11.01 0.90 0.54
N LYS A 61 10.97 1.83 1.48
CA LYS A 61 9.91 1.91 2.49
C LYS A 61 9.03 3.12 2.24
N THR A 62 7.73 2.92 2.32
CA THR A 62 6.71 3.98 2.30
C THR A 62 5.67 3.71 3.36
N ALA A 63 4.89 4.70 3.72
CA ALA A 63 3.77 4.55 4.63
C ALA A 63 2.47 4.89 3.92
N MET A 64 1.44 4.09 4.17
CA MET A 64 0.07 4.40 3.79
C MET A 64 -0.76 4.68 5.04
N ALA A 65 -1.59 5.72 4.98
CA ALA A 65 -2.51 6.05 6.05
C ALA A 65 -3.81 5.23 5.92
N LEU A 66 -4.38 4.82 7.04
CA LEU A 66 -5.70 4.21 7.08
C LEU A 66 -6.76 5.28 6.77
N GLY A 67 -7.45 5.11 5.64
CA GLY A 67 -8.56 5.99 5.26
C GLY A 67 -9.92 5.47 5.74
N ALA A 68 -10.11 4.15 5.75
CA ALA A 68 -11.34 3.54 6.24
C ALA A 68 -11.10 2.13 6.78
N ARG A 69 -11.84 1.79 7.84
CA ARG A 69 -11.95 0.42 8.36
C ARG A 69 -13.43 0.10 8.54
N GLN A 70 -13.85 -1.05 8.03
CA GLN A 70 -15.22 -1.54 8.12
C GLN A 70 -15.23 -3.00 8.52
N GLU A 71 -16.12 -3.36 9.41
CA GLU A 71 -16.40 -4.74 9.76
C GLU A 71 -17.68 -5.18 9.03
N VAL A 72 -17.56 -6.22 8.24
CA VAL A 72 -18.67 -6.80 7.48
C VAL A 72 -18.94 -8.19 8.03
N ILE A 73 -20.16 -8.41 8.49
CA ILE A 73 -20.60 -9.73 8.97
C ILE A 73 -21.12 -10.50 7.74
N GLY A 74 -20.46 -11.61 7.41
CA GLY A 74 -20.86 -12.49 6.32
C GLY A 74 -20.78 -13.95 6.76
N ALA A 75 -21.83 -14.73 6.48
CA ALA A 75 -21.91 -16.18 6.80
C ALA A 75 -21.54 -16.57 8.26
N GLY A 76 -21.77 -15.66 9.22
CA GLY A 76 -21.45 -15.86 10.63
C GLY A 76 -20.06 -15.40 11.06
N ASP A 77 -19.24 -14.93 10.13
CA ASP A 77 -17.89 -14.46 10.40
C ASP A 77 -17.78 -12.94 10.21
N VAL A 78 -16.87 -12.32 10.95
CA VAL A 78 -16.53 -10.90 10.79
C VAL A 78 -15.33 -10.77 9.86
N MET A 79 -15.51 -10.07 8.76
CA MET A 79 -14.44 -9.66 7.84
C MET A 79 -14.10 -8.20 8.06
N VAL A 80 -12.82 -7.92 8.29
CA VAL A 80 -12.32 -6.56 8.47
C VAL A 80 -11.76 -6.06 7.15
N HIS A 81 -12.40 -5.03 6.59
CA HIS A 81 -11.98 -4.33 5.39
C HIS A 81 -11.21 -3.07 5.77
N GLU A 82 -10.01 -2.92 5.26
CA GLU A 82 -9.14 -1.77 5.51
C GLU A 82 -8.69 -1.15 4.18
N HIS A 83 -8.88 0.16 4.05
CA HIS A 83 -8.45 0.91 2.88
C HIS A 83 -7.28 1.82 3.25
N TRP A 84 -6.14 1.58 2.64
CA TRP A 84 -4.88 2.25 2.88
C TRP A 84 -4.52 3.13 1.70
N TYR A 85 -4.12 4.38 1.95
CA TYR A 85 -3.82 5.36 0.90
C TYR A 85 -2.42 5.94 1.08
N SER A 86 -1.66 6.05 -0.02
CA SER A 86 -0.40 6.77 -0.08
C SER A 86 -0.59 8.21 -0.57
N GLY A 87 0.42 9.06 -0.34
CA GLY A 87 0.47 10.41 -0.90
C GLY A 87 0.61 10.44 -2.43
N GLN A 88 0.91 9.30 -3.07
CA GLN A 88 1.10 9.17 -4.52
C GLN A 88 -0.13 8.61 -5.25
N ARG A 89 -1.31 8.66 -4.61
CA ARG A 89 -2.59 8.18 -5.14
C ARG A 89 -2.66 6.65 -5.30
N GLU A 90 -1.82 5.92 -4.59
CA GLU A 90 -1.92 4.47 -4.52
C GLU A 90 -2.94 4.09 -3.44
N MET A 91 -3.64 3.01 -3.66
CA MET A 91 -4.60 2.46 -2.72
C MET A 91 -4.44 0.95 -2.61
N ILE A 92 -4.40 0.47 -1.38
CA ILE A 92 -4.47 -0.95 -1.07
C ILE A 92 -5.68 -1.19 -0.17
N HIS A 93 -6.59 -2.03 -0.65
CA HIS A 93 -7.69 -2.56 0.13
C HIS A 93 -7.32 -3.95 0.62
N MET A 94 -7.39 -4.15 1.91
CA MET A 94 -7.14 -5.45 2.54
C MET A 94 -8.41 -6.00 3.17
N VAL A 95 -8.57 -7.31 3.12
CA VAL A 95 -9.61 -8.04 3.85
C VAL A 95 -8.93 -9.03 4.79
N ASN A 96 -9.15 -8.86 6.09
CA ASN A 96 -8.45 -9.63 7.13
C ASN A 96 -6.92 -9.66 6.93
N GLY A 97 -6.32 -8.52 6.49
CA GLY A 97 -4.90 -8.38 6.24
C GLY A 97 -4.38 -9.00 4.93
N ARG A 98 -5.23 -9.64 4.11
CA ARG A 98 -4.88 -10.09 2.75
C ARG A 98 -5.19 -9.00 1.75
N ILE A 99 -4.31 -8.76 0.77
CA ILE A 99 -4.58 -7.82 -0.33
C ILE A 99 -5.82 -8.31 -1.07
N TYR A 100 -6.81 -7.43 -1.18
CA TYR A 100 -8.05 -7.65 -1.94
C TYR A 100 -8.07 -6.83 -3.23
N THR A 101 -7.64 -5.58 -3.18
CA THR A 101 -7.49 -4.69 -4.33
C THR A 101 -6.23 -3.85 -4.15
N ALA A 102 -5.53 -3.57 -5.25
CA ALA A 102 -4.35 -2.70 -5.27
C ALA A 102 -4.41 -1.83 -6.51
N LEU A 103 -4.47 -0.52 -6.36
CA LEU A 103 -4.63 0.45 -7.44
C LEU A 103 -3.52 1.51 -7.40
N GLY A 104 -3.17 2.04 -8.56
CA GLY A 104 -2.12 3.06 -8.70
C GLY A 104 -0.71 2.51 -8.64
N LEU A 105 -0.53 1.19 -8.57
CA LEU A 105 0.75 0.50 -8.56
C LEU A 105 1.14 0.02 -9.97
N THR A 106 2.39 -0.39 -10.16
CA THR A 106 2.89 -0.98 -11.42
C THR A 106 2.14 -2.25 -11.82
N VAL A 107 1.67 -3.01 -10.83
CA VAL A 107 0.73 -4.13 -11.02
C VAL A 107 -0.48 -3.83 -10.17
N GLU A 108 -1.66 -3.87 -10.78
CA GLU A 108 -2.92 -3.63 -10.10
C GLU A 108 -3.78 -4.89 -10.06
N TRP A 109 -4.41 -5.12 -8.93
CA TRP A 109 -5.54 -6.02 -8.79
C TRP A 109 -6.80 -5.18 -8.69
N ARG A 110 -7.60 -5.12 -9.76
CA ARG A 110 -8.76 -4.22 -9.85
C ARG A 110 -10.03 -4.81 -9.29
N ARG A 111 -10.19 -6.10 -9.45
CA ARG A 111 -11.32 -6.85 -8.94
C ARG A 111 -10.82 -8.12 -8.30
N GLN A 112 -11.43 -8.48 -7.20
CA GLN A 112 -11.23 -9.77 -6.59
C GLN A 112 -12.56 -10.35 -6.12
N GLN A 113 -12.72 -11.65 -6.33
CA GLN A 113 -13.75 -12.47 -5.71
C GLN A 113 -13.09 -13.57 -4.93
N SER A 114 -13.34 -13.64 -3.63
CA SER A 114 -12.77 -14.68 -2.78
C SER A 114 -13.52 -14.78 -1.46
N SER A 115 -13.42 -15.95 -0.86
CA SER A 115 -13.88 -16.21 0.52
C SER A 115 -12.72 -16.84 1.29
N PRO A 116 -11.72 -16.05 1.70
CA PRO A 116 -10.59 -16.57 2.44
C PRO A 116 -11.04 -17.07 3.81
N PRO A 117 -10.45 -18.16 4.33
CA PRO A 117 -10.73 -18.64 5.68
C PRO A 117 -10.28 -17.60 6.71
N ILE A 118 -11.04 -17.49 7.79
CA ILE A 118 -10.70 -16.60 8.92
C ILE A 118 -9.55 -17.18 9.74
N TRP A 119 -8.76 -16.30 10.34
CA TRP A 119 -7.57 -16.71 11.10
C TRP A 119 -7.89 -17.59 12.29
N ALA A 120 -9.01 -17.34 12.99
CA ALA A 120 -9.42 -18.15 14.14
C ALA A 120 -9.73 -19.60 13.74
N SER A 121 -10.43 -19.82 12.63
CA SER A 121 -10.71 -21.16 12.11
C SER A 121 -9.44 -21.88 11.68
N LEU A 122 -8.50 -21.17 11.05
CA LEU A 122 -7.21 -21.71 10.67
C LEU A 122 -6.35 -22.08 11.89
N ALA A 123 -6.39 -21.25 12.93
CA ALA A 123 -5.67 -21.54 14.18
C ALA A 123 -6.18 -22.81 14.88
N ALA A 124 -7.47 -23.09 14.74
CA ALA A 124 -8.09 -24.30 15.29
C ALA A 124 -7.92 -25.54 14.39
N SER A 125 -7.62 -25.33 13.10
CA SER A 125 -7.45 -26.41 12.13
C SER A 125 -6.07 -27.04 12.25
N GLN A 126 -6.02 -28.36 12.26
CA GLN A 126 -4.76 -29.12 12.19
C GLN A 126 -4.37 -29.51 10.75
N VAL A 127 -5.22 -29.19 9.79
CA VAL A 127 -5.03 -29.52 8.37
C VAL A 127 -5.08 -28.25 7.54
N PRO A 128 -4.36 -28.23 6.39
CA PRO A 128 -4.43 -27.11 5.46
C PRO A 128 -5.84 -26.89 4.94
N VAL A 129 -6.20 -25.63 4.73
CA VAL A 129 -7.50 -25.22 4.16
C VAL A 129 -7.28 -24.70 2.74
N THR A 130 -7.95 -25.34 1.76
CA THR A 130 -7.87 -24.92 0.35
C THR A 130 -9.02 -24.00 0.01
N TRP A 131 -8.70 -22.91 -0.70
CA TRP A 131 -9.68 -21.95 -1.20
C TRP A 131 -9.20 -21.33 -2.55
N GLN A 132 -10.02 -20.51 -3.16
CA GLN A 132 -9.73 -19.88 -4.44
C GLN A 132 -10.00 -18.38 -4.37
N ARG A 133 -9.27 -17.62 -5.19
CA ARG A 133 -9.58 -16.24 -5.48
C ARG A 133 -9.56 -16.03 -6.99
N GLU A 134 -10.49 -15.21 -7.48
CA GLU A 134 -10.52 -14.73 -8.85
C GLU A 134 -10.12 -13.26 -8.84
N ILE A 135 -9.16 -12.89 -9.69
CA ILE A 135 -8.61 -11.53 -9.77
C ILE A 135 -8.55 -11.03 -11.20
N ASP A 136 -8.74 -9.72 -11.36
CA ASP A 136 -8.48 -8.99 -12.60
C ASP A 136 -7.17 -8.22 -12.45
N VAL A 137 -6.17 -8.56 -13.28
CA VAL A 137 -4.80 -8.04 -13.17
C VAL A 137 -4.46 -7.09 -14.31
N MET A 138 -3.87 -5.95 -13.97
CA MET A 138 -3.34 -4.96 -14.90
C MET A 138 -1.86 -4.67 -14.59
N PRO A 139 -1.03 -4.32 -15.58
CA PRO A 139 -1.30 -4.33 -17.02
C PRO A 139 -1.39 -5.75 -17.59
N GLY A 140 -1.80 -5.86 -18.83
CA GLY A 140 -1.91 -7.13 -19.54
C GLY A 140 -3.33 -7.64 -19.68
N TYR A 141 -4.33 -6.94 -19.12
CA TYR A 141 -5.76 -7.23 -19.30
C TYR A 141 -6.12 -8.69 -19.00
N ARG A 142 -5.58 -9.22 -17.89
CA ARG A 142 -5.90 -10.59 -17.45
C ARG A 142 -7.10 -10.55 -16.53
N PHE A 143 -8.24 -10.95 -17.05
CA PHE A 143 -9.51 -10.98 -16.33
C PHE A 143 -9.85 -12.40 -15.88
N GLY A 144 -10.46 -12.51 -14.70
CA GLY A 144 -10.93 -13.79 -14.17
C GLY A 144 -9.81 -14.80 -13.90
N GLN A 145 -8.58 -14.31 -13.63
CA GLN A 145 -7.48 -15.22 -13.27
C GLN A 145 -7.79 -15.86 -11.93
N THR A 146 -7.83 -17.19 -11.90
CA THR A 146 -8.16 -17.95 -10.70
C THR A 146 -6.91 -18.55 -10.07
N ASP A 147 -6.57 -18.08 -8.87
CA ASP A 147 -5.52 -18.66 -8.04
C ASP A 147 -6.11 -19.74 -7.12
N ARG A 148 -5.37 -20.83 -6.98
CA ARG A 148 -5.62 -21.84 -5.96
C ARG A 148 -4.69 -21.62 -4.78
N ILE A 149 -5.25 -21.58 -3.59
CA ILE A 149 -4.52 -21.23 -2.37
C ILE A 149 -4.77 -22.31 -1.31
N GLU A 150 -3.69 -22.74 -0.68
CA GLU A 150 -3.72 -23.60 0.48
C GLU A 150 -3.12 -22.85 1.67
N THR A 151 -3.91 -22.62 2.70
CA THR A 151 -3.49 -21.92 3.92
C THR A 151 -3.30 -22.90 5.07
N GLN A 152 -2.19 -22.76 5.77
CA GLN A 152 -1.87 -23.55 6.96
C GLN A 152 -1.12 -22.73 8.02
N VAL A 153 -1.07 -23.25 9.22
CA VAL A 153 -0.14 -22.76 10.26
C VAL A 153 1.28 -22.99 9.77
N GLY A 154 2.14 -21.99 9.95
CA GLY A 154 3.51 -22.02 9.46
C GLY A 154 4.49 -21.31 10.38
N SER A 155 5.65 -20.98 9.84
CA SER A 155 6.71 -20.27 10.54
C SER A 155 7.00 -18.90 9.91
N ALA A 156 7.70 -18.04 10.65
CA ALA A 156 8.19 -16.78 10.14
C ALA A 156 9.08 -17.01 8.90
N PRO A 157 8.96 -16.19 7.85
CA PRO A 157 9.90 -16.21 6.74
C PRO A 157 11.28 -15.72 7.20
N PHE A 158 12.32 -16.08 6.43
CA PHE A 158 13.68 -15.63 6.73
C PHE A 158 13.78 -14.10 6.73
N GLY A 159 14.37 -13.54 7.78
CA GLY A 159 14.53 -12.09 7.93
C GLY A 159 13.28 -11.33 8.36
N ALA A 160 12.18 -12.03 8.67
CA ALA A 160 11.01 -11.37 9.26
C ALA A 160 11.37 -10.71 10.62
N PRO A 161 10.79 -9.54 10.92
CA PRO A 161 11.02 -8.90 12.20
C PRO A 161 10.42 -9.74 13.34
N ALA A 162 11.05 -9.66 14.52
CA ALA A 162 10.51 -10.27 15.72
C ALA A 162 9.11 -9.73 16.00
N GLN A 163 8.20 -10.63 16.39
CA GLN A 163 6.81 -10.31 16.71
C GLN A 163 6.57 -10.45 18.22
N ALA A 164 5.51 -9.81 18.70
CA ALA A 164 5.07 -9.94 20.09
C ALA A 164 4.73 -11.38 20.46
N GLY A 165 4.89 -11.73 21.73
CA GLY A 165 4.46 -13.04 22.23
C GLY A 165 2.98 -13.31 21.93
N GLY A 166 2.64 -14.57 21.63
CA GLY A 166 1.28 -14.96 21.24
C GLY A 166 0.94 -14.68 19.76
N THR A 167 1.90 -14.24 18.95
CA THR A 167 1.72 -14.12 17.49
C THR A 167 1.84 -15.48 16.84
N GLN A 168 0.87 -15.83 16.02
CA GLN A 168 0.84 -17.06 15.23
C GLN A 168 1.12 -16.74 13.76
N TRP A 169 1.93 -17.60 13.12
CA TRP A 169 2.25 -17.47 11.72
C TRP A 169 1.39 -18.38 10.86
N PHE A 170 0.95 -17.85 9.73
CA PHE A 170 0.24 -18.59 8.69
C PHE A 170 0.94 -18.41 7.35
N VAL A 171 0.82 -19.42 6.50
CA VAL A 171 1.40 -19.43 5.16
C VAL A 171 0.32 -19.81 4.15
N ASP A 172 0.13 -18.92 3.16
CA ASP A 172 -0.65 -19.21 1.96
C ASP A 172 0.31 -19.76 0.89
N HIS A 173 0.13 -21.00 0.47
CA HIS A 173 0.77 -21.59 -0.70
C HIS A 173 -0.11 -21.28 -1.91
N VAL A 174 0.35 -20.38 -2.77
CA VAL A 174 -0.42 -19.90 -3.91
C VAL A 174 0.07 -20.55 -5.20
N ARG A 175 -0.87 -21.02 -6.00
CA ARG A 175 -0.65 -21.49 -7.37
C ARG A 175 -1.49 -20.63 -8.32
N SER A 176 -0.79 -19.87 -9.16
CA SER A 176 -1.36 -18.86 -10.05
C SER A 176 -1.03 -19.23 -11.52
N PRO A 177 -2.03 -19.56 -12.35
CA PRO A 177 -1.80 -19.89 -13.76
C PRO A 177 -1.17 -18.71 -14.51
N GLN A 178 -0.20 -19.02 -15.39
CA GLN A 178 0.43 -18.01 -16.22
C GLN A 178 -0.04 -18.05 -17.67
N PRO A 179 -0.12 -16.90 -18.37
CA PRO A 179 -0.62 -16.84 -19.75
C PRO A 179 0.16 -17.68 -20.76
N LEU A 180 1.46 -17.86 -20.52
CA LEU A 180 2.34 -18.64 -21.40
C LEU A 180 2.44 -20.12 -21.01
N GLY A 181 1.57 -20.57 -20.10
CA GLY A 181 1.54 -21.92 -19.56
C GLY A 181 2.37 -22.07 -18.29
N GLY A 182 2.09 -23.16 -17.55
CA GLY A 182 2.64 -23.39 -16.23
C GLY A 182 1.97 -22.54 -15.15
N ASP A 183 2.49 -22.69 -13.95
CA ASP A 183 2.00 -21.97 -12.79
C ASP A 183 3.14 -21.17 -12.14
N TRP A 184 2.85 -19.96 -11.69
CA TRP A 184 3.65 -19.29 -10.70
C TRP A 184 3.26 -19.82 -9.32
N VAL A 185 4.22 -20.45 -8.64
CA VAL A 185 4.01 -20.98 -7.29
C VAL A 185 4.81 -20.15 -6.31
N TYR A 186 4.15 -19.62 -5.30
CA TYR A 186 4.77 -18.76 -4.31
C TYR A 186 4.10 -18.88 -2.95
N LYS A 187 4.74 -18.30 -1.93
CA LYS A 187 4.23 -18.26 -0.56
C LYS A 187 3.92 -16.83 -0.16
N GLN A 188 2.84 -16.68 0.60
CA GLN A 188 2.57 -15.45 1.35
C GLN A 188 2.60 -15.78 2.84
N HIS A 189 3.12 -14.88 3.64
CA HIS A 189 3.28 -15.10 5.07
C HIS A 189 2.50 -14.05 5.85
N PHE A 190 1.88 -14.48 6.93
CA PHE A 190 1.05 -13.63 7.79
C PHE A 190 1.37 -13.88 9.26
N ALA A 191 1.76 -12.84 9.98
CA ALA A 191 1.87 -12.84 11.43
C ALA A 191 0.57 -12.31 12.01
N VAL A 192 -0.16 -13.14 12.71
CA VAL A 192 -1.47 -12.82 13.30
C VAL A 192 -1.34 -12.75 14.81
N HIS A 193 -1.69 -11.61 15.37
CA HIS A 193 -1.73 -11.35 16.80
C HIS A 193 -3.14 -10.92 17.21
N GLN A 194 -3.76 -11.61 18.14
CA GLN A 194 -5.14 -11.34 18.59
C GLN A 194 -6.15 -11.22 17.42
N GLY A 195 -6.04 -12.11 16.43
CA GLY A 195 -6.93 -12.15 15.26
C GLY A 195 -6.65 -11.12 14.17
N ARG A 196 -5.68 -10.24 14.36
CA ARG A 196 -5.28 -9.22 13.37
C ARG A 196 -3.90 -9.52 12.78
N VAL A 197 -3.75 -9.27 11.48
CA VAL A 197 -2.44 -9.35 10.82
C VAL A 197 -1.62 -8.13 11.23
N VAL A 198 -0.48 -8.36 11.88
CA VAL A 198 0.45 -7.30 12.32
C VAL A 198 1.65 -7.16 11.38
N TYR A 199 1.96 -8.22 10.65
CA TYR A 199 2.97 -8.24 9.60
C TYR A 199 2.58 -9.23 8.52
N SER A 200 2.91 -8.95 7.27
CA SER A 200 2.75 -9.93 6.19
C SER A 200 3.74 -9.68 5.04
N GLU A 201 4.02 -10.77 4.30
CA GLU A 201 4.72 -10.72 3.03
C GLU A 201 3.80 -11.26 1.95
N GLN A 202 3.44 -10.41 0.97
CA GLN A 202 2.44 -10.73 -0.07
C GLN A 202 2.90 -10.25 -1.43
N CYS A 203 2.56 -11.00 -2.49
CA CYS A 203 2.93 -10.66 -3.85
C CYS A 203 1.71 -10.47 -4.75
N LEU A 204 1.73 -9.45 -5.61
CA LEU A 204 0.75 -9.23 -6.68
C LEU A 204 1.17 -9.93 -7.97
N SER A 205 2.45 -10.14 -8.17
CA SER A 205 3.04 -10.81 -9.33
C SER A 205 4.41 -11.38 -8.96
N PRO A 206 5.04 -12.19 -9.82
CA PRO A 206 6.40 -12.71 -9.58
C PRO A 206 7.44 -11.64 -9.23
N ASN A 207 7.25 -10.41 -9.73
CA ASN A 207 8.20 -9.32 -9.60
C ASN A 207 7.73 -8.18 -8.67
N VAL A 208 6.54 -8.31 -8.07
CA VAL A 208 5.98 -7.26 -7.20
C VAL A 208 5.52 -7.89 -5.90
N CYS A 209 6.42 -7.90 -4.93
CA CYS A 209 6.18 -8.41 -3.59
C CYS A 209 6.37 -7.31 -2.55
N PHE A 210 5.55 -7.33 -1.53
CA PHE A 210 5.52 -6.35 -0.45
C PHE A 210 5.76 -7.01 0.88
N LYS A 211 6.40 -6.27 1.78
CA LYS A 211 6.34 -6.53 3.21
C LYS A 211 5.49 -5.44 3.85
N PHE A 212 4.51 -5.85 4.61
CA PHE A 212 3.59 -4.96 5.32
C PHE A 212 3.82 -5.07 6.82
N LYS A 213 3.88 -3.92 7.48
CA LYS A 213 3.93 -3.86 8.95
C LYS A 213 2.96 -2.79 9.44
N HIS A 214 2.02 -3.20 10.29
CA HIS A 214 1.15 -2.26 10.98
C HIS A 214 1.93 -1.48 12.03
N LEU A 215 1.90 -0.15 11.97
CA LEU A 215 2.51 0.73 12.97
C LEU A 215 1.53 1.09 14.10
N GLY A 216 0.24 0.81 13.89
CA GLY A 216 -0.80 1.25 14.82
C GLY A 216 -1.05 2.75 14.76
N LEU A 217 -1.71 3.26 15.82
CA LEU A 217 -1.98 4.69 15.97
C LEU A 217 -0.71 5.42 16.40
N VAL A 218 -0.26 6.38 15.60
CA VAL A 218 0.87 7.25 15.92
C VAL A 218 0.41 8.37 16.86
N GLN A 219 0.97 8.39 18.06
CA GLN A 219 0.66 9.37 19.12
C GLN A 219 1.53 10.64 19.04
#